data_8014715fb6552bd09a5a19d6ea353628
#
_entry.id   8014715fb6552bd09a5a19d6ea353628
#
_cell.length_a   1.000
_cell.length_b   1.000
_cell.length_c   1.000
_cell.angle_alpha   90.00
_cell.angle_beta   90.00
_cell.angle_gamma   90.00
#
_symmetry.space_group_name_H-M   'P 1'
#
loop_
_entity.id
_entity.type
_entity.pdbx_description
1 polymer ?
#
loop_
_entity_poly.entity_id
_entity_poly.type
_entity_poly.pdbx_seq_one_letter_code
_entity_poly.pdbx_strand_id
1 'polypeptide(L)' 'MDAIENSSLLEELQVVVDRMPPKMKEVFRLRVIEDYKFKEIAEELGITENNAKVQMNGAIRMIREKLPDLKKRLFFLIIC' A
#
# COMPACT_ATOMS: atom_id res chain seq x y z
N MET A 1 7.37 -16.30 -17.44
CA MET A 1 8.42 -15.32 -17.19
C MET A 1 7.87 -14.12 -16.46
N ASP A 2 6.92 -13.44 -17.09
CA ASP A 2 6.31 -12.27 -16.46
C ASP A 2 5.65 -12.59 -15.14
N ALA A 3 5.03 -13.76 -15.05
CA ALA A 3 4.38 -14.21 -13.82
C ALA A 3 5.37 -14.36 -12.68
N ILE A 4 6.61 -14.80 -12.98
CA ILE A 4 7.65 -14.97 -11.97
C ILE A 4 8.10 -13.62 -11.42
N GLU A 5 8.31 -12.65 -12.31
CA GLU A 5 8.70 -11.31 -11.88
C GLU A 5 7.61 -10.64 -11.06
N ASN A 6 6.36 -10.78 -11.50
CA ASN A 6 5.23 -10.22 -10.79
C ASN A 6 5.06 -10.87 -9.43
N SER A 7 5.25 -12.19 -9.35
CA SER A 7 5.18 -12.91 -8.09
C SER A 7 6.25 -12.42 -7.11
N SER A 8 7.47 -12.22 -7.60
CA SER A 8 8.57 -11.75 -6.76
C SER A 8 8.27 -10.36 -6.20
N LEU A 9 7.76 -9.47 -7.05
CA LEU A 9 7.40 -8.11 -6.64
C LEU A 9 6.27 -8.13 -5.62
N LEU A 10 5.26 -8.96 -5.86
CA LEU A 10 4.13 -9.08 -4.94
C LEU A 10 4.56 -9.67 -3.60
N GLU A 11 5.49 -10.63 -3.62
CA GLU A 11 6.02 -11.21 -2.39
C GLU A 11 6.77 -10.17 -1.57
N GLU A 12 7.60 -9.35 -2.22
CA GLU A 12 8.33 -8.29 -1.53
C GLU A 12 7.37 -7.28 -0.91
N LEU A 13 6.34 -6.91 -1.66
CA LEU A 13 5.33 -5.98 -1.18
C LEU A 13 4.58 -6.58 0.01
N GLN A 14 4.25 -7.87 -0.07
CA GLN A 14 3.54 -8.54 1.00
C GLN A 14 4.36 -8.53 2.30
N VAL A 15 5.66 -8.73 2.19
CA VAL A 15 6.54 -8.69 3.37
C VAL A 15 6.46 -7.33 4.05
N VAL A 16 6.49 -6.25 3.26
CA VAL A 16 6.41 -4.90 3.81
C VAL A 16 5.04 -4.66 4.45
N VAL A 17 3.99 -5.07 3.76
CA VAL A 17 2.62 -4.91 4.28
C VAL A 17 2.44 -5.65 5.60
N ASP A 18 2.99 -6.85 5.70
CA ASP A 18 2.90 -7.64 6.92
C ASP A 18 3.58 -6.98 8.12
N ARG A 19 4.54 -6.10 7.85
CA ARG A 19 5.25 -5.38 8.91
C ARG A 19 4.59 -4.07 9.30
N MET A 20 3.57 -3.67 8.58
CA MET A 20 2.85 -2.45 8.92
C MET A 20 2.05 -2.62 10.20
N PRO A 21 1.91 -1.54 11.02
CA PRO A 21 1.02 -1.58 12.18
C PRO A 21 -0.40 -1.94 11.73
N PRO A 22 -1.20 -2.57 12.60
CA PRO A 22 -2.52 -3.08 12.20
C PRO A 22 -3.44 -2.05 11.54
N LYS A 23 -3.50 -0.83 12.08
CA LYS A 23 -4.37 0.20 11.52
C LYS A 23 -3.89 0.62 10.12
N MET A 24 -2.60 0.80 9.98
CA MET A 24 -1.99 1.17 8.70
C MET A 24 -2.24 0.08 7.65
N LYS A 25 -2.06 -1.17 8.05
CA LYS A 25 -2.28 -2.31 7.17
C LYS A 25 -3.72 -2.35 6.68
N GLU A 26 -4.69 -2.13 7.57
CA GLU A 26 -6.09 -2.12 7.21
C GLU A 26 -6.42 -1.01 6.24
N VAL A 27 -5.92 0.20 6.50
CA VAL A 27 -6.13 1.34 5.60
C VAL A 27 -5.54 1.04 4.23
N PHE A 28 -4.32 0.51 4.20
CA PHE A 28 -3.66 0.15 2.94
C PHE A 28 -4.48 -0.88 2.17
N ARG A 29 -4.94 -1.92 2.85
CA ARG A 29 -5.72 -2.97 2.22
C ARG A 29 -7.01 -2.43 1.63
N LEU A 30 -7.75 -1.66 2.40
CA LEU A 30 -9.01 -1.09 1.95
C LEU A 30 -8.82 -0.13 0.78
N ARG A 31 -7.77 0.68 0.84
CA ARG A 31 -7.53 1.68 -0.19
C ARG A 31 -7.01 1.07 -1.49
N VAL A 32 -6.05 0.17 -1.40
CA VAL A 32 -5.35 -0.35 -2.57
C VAL A 32 -6.02 -1.59 -3.14
N ILE A 33 -6.44 -2.50 -2.28
CA ILE A 33 -7.00 -3.77 -2.75
C ILE A 33 -8.51 -3.67 -2.96
N GLU A 34 -9.22 -3.05 -2.01
CA GLU A 34 -10.68 -2.94 -2.07
C GLU A 34 -11.17 -1.68 -2.76
N ASP A 35 -10.24 -0.78 -3.09
CA ASP A 35 -10.55 0.48 -3.81
C ASP A 35 -11.55 1.38 -3.07
N TYR A 36 -11.44 1.42 -1.74
CA TYR A 36 -12.28 2.29 -0.92
C TYR A 36 -11.81 3.73 -1.00
N LYS A 37 -12.74 4.65 -0.92
CA LYS A 37 -12.42 6.07 -0.76
C LYS A 37 -12.07 6.32 0.70
N PHE A 38 -11.29 7.36 0.98
CA PHE A 38 -10.89 7.67 2.35
C PHE A 38 -12.08 7.85 3.28
N LYS A 39 -13.15 8.43 2.78
CA LYS A 39 -14.37 8.60 3.56
C LYS A 39 -14.95 7.24 3.97
N GLU A 40 -14.94 6.30 3.03
CA GLU A 40 -15.44 4.95 3.29
C GLU A 40 -14.54 4.21 4.28
N ILE A 41 -13.23 4.39 4.16
CA ILE A 41 -12.28 3.78 5.08
C ILE A 41 -12.50 4.32 6.50
N ALA A 42 -12.69 5.63 6.61
CA ALA A 42 -12.94 6.27 7.90
C ALA A 42 -14.16 5.68 8.57
N GLU A 43 -15.24 5.51 7.81
CA GLU A 43 -16.46 4.94 8.33
C GLU A 43 -16.29 3.49 8.74
N GLU A 44 -15.60 2.73 7.90
CA GLU A 44 -15.39 1.30 8.14
C GLU A 44 -14.55 1.06 9.41
N LEU A 45 -13.52 1.86 9.60
CA LEU A 45 -12.57 1.65 10.70
C LEU A 45 -12.86 2.51 11.93
N GLY A 46 -13.86 3.38 11.86
CA GLY A 46 -14.20 4.25 12.98
C GLY A 46 -13.12 5.28 13.27
N ILE A 47 -12.49 5.80 12.24
CA ILE A 47 -11.46 6.85 12.35
C ILE A 47 -11.86 8.04 11.51
N THR A 48 -11.11 9.14 11.64
CA THR A 48 -11.37 10.30 10.81
C THR A 48 -10.81 10.09 9.41
N GLU A 49 -11.36 10.81 8.45
CA GLU A 49 -10.86 10.77 7.08
C GLU A 49 -9.40 11.21 7.03
N ASN A 50 -9.06 12.25 7.80
CA ASN A 50 -7.69 12.73 7.87
C ASN A 50 -6.76 11.67 8.43
N ASN A 51 -7.20 10.94 9.45
CA ASN A 51 -6.42 9.86 10.03
C ASN A 51 -6.16 8.77 9.00
N ALA A 52 -7.18 8.44 8.19
CA ALA A 52 -7.02 7.46 7.13
C ALA A 52 -5.95 7.89 6.13
N LYS A 53 -5.93 9.17 5.77
CA LYS A 53 -4.91 9.70 4.87
C LYS A 53 -3.52 9.63 5.48
N VAL A 54 -3.41 9.95 6.76
CA VAL A 54 -2.13 9.88 7.48
C VAL A 54 -1.62 8.44 7.51
N GLN A 55 -2.49 7.49 7.79
CA GLN A 55 -2.12 6.07 7.80
C GLN A 55 -1.66 5.62 6.41
N MET A 56 -2.36 6.04 5.37
CA MET A 56 -1.97 5.68 4.01
C MET A 56 -0.62 6.29 3.63
N ASN A 57 -0.37 7.53 4.03
CA ASN A 57 0.92 8.17 3.79
C ASN A 57 2.05 7.40 4.48
N GLY A 58 1.79 6.93 5.70
CA GLY A 58 2.74 6.10 6.43
C GLY A 58 3.03 4.80 5.70
N ALA A 59 2.00 4.18 5.15
CA ALA A 59 2.15 2.94 4.39
C ALA A 59 3.02 3.17 3.16
N ILE A 60 2.74 4.24 2.42
CA ILE A 60 3.52 4.59 1.23
C ILE A 60 4.98 4.82 1.60
N ARG A 61 5.22 5.52 2.71
CA ARG A 61 6.58 5.79 3.18
C ARG A 61 7.32 4.49 3.50
N MET A 62 6.67 3.55 4.17
CA MET A 62 7.29 2.27 4.48
C MET A 62 7.67 1.53 3.21
N ILE A 63 6.80 1.53 2.23
CA ILE A 63 7.08 0.86 0.95
C ILE A 63 8.28 1.51 0.27
N ARG A 64 8.35 2.83 0.26
CA ARG A 64 9.47 3.54 -0.36
C ARG A 64 10.80 3.24 0.33
N GLU A 65 10.78 3.16 1.66
CA GLU A 65 12.00 2.94 2.43
C GLU A 65 12.48 1.50 2.34
N LYS A 66 11.55 0.56 2.33
CA LYS A 66 11.91 -0.86 2.32
C LYS A 66 12.15 -1.40 0.91
N LEU A 67 11.48 -0.82 -0.09
CA LEU A 67 11.58 -1.29 -1.47
C LEU A 67 11.86 -0.13 -2.43
N PRO A 68 13.05 0.47 -2.36
CA PRO A 68 13.38 1.60 -3.25
C PRO A 68 13.28 1.23 -4.73
N ASP A 69 13.57 -0.03 -5.07
CA ASP A 69 13.46 -0.49 -6.46
C ASP A 69 12.02 -0.58 -6.92
N LEU A 70 11.09 -0.80 -5.98
CA LEU A 70 9.67 -0.88 -6.31
C LEU A 70 9.17 0.44 -6.90
N LYS A 71 9.65 1.55 -6.36
CA LYS A 71 9.28 2.87 -6.85
C LYS A 71 9.67 3.03 -8.32
N LYS A 72 10.86 2.59 -8.69
CA LYS A 72 11.31 2.66 -10.07
C LYS A 72 10.47 1.79 -10.97
N ARG A 73 10.17 0.58 -10.53
CA ARG A 73 9.35 -0.36 -11.32
C ARG A 73 7.95 0.18 -11.54
N LEU A 74 7.33 0.72 -10.49
CA LEU A 74 6.00 1.29 -10.60
C LEU A 74 5.99 2.50 -11.51
N PHE A 75 7.00 3.34 -11.40
CA PHE A 75 7.15 4.52 -12.23
C PHE A 75 7.27 4.13 -13.70
N PHE A 76 8.06 3.10 -13.96
CA PHE A 76 8.25 2.56 -15.30
C PHE A 76 6.94 2.04 -15.89
N LEU A 77 6.17 1.33 -15.08
CA LEU A 77 4.89 0.76 -15.52
C LEU A 77 3.88 1.86 -15.82
N ILE A 78 3.90 2.93 -15.06
CA ILE A 78 2.97 4.04 -15.27
C ILE A 78 3.32 4.83 -16.53
N ILE A 79 4.61 5.03 -16.76
CA ILE A 79 5.08 5.81 -17.90
C ILE A 79 5.00 5.00 -19.19
N CYS A 80 5.33 3.74 -19.12
CA CYS A 80 5.25 2.85 -20.26
C CYS A 80 3.88 2.24 -20.38
#